data_b49c880b6195d4aefb458805fea236d5
#
_entry.id   b49c880b6195d4aefb458805fea236d5
#
_cell.length_a   1.000
_cell.length_b   1.000
_cell.length_c   1.000
_cell.angle_alpha   90.00
_cell.angle_beta   90.00
_cell.angle_gamma   90.00
#
_symmetry.space_group_name_H-M   'P 1'
#
loop_
_entity.id
_entity.type
_entity.pdbx_description
1 polymer ?
#
loop_
_entity_poly.entity_id
_entity_poly.type
_entity_poly.pdbx_seq_one_letter_code
_entity_poly.pdbx_strand_id
1 'polypeptide(L)'
;MLSSPLTEYLAERCIPYATASRHCCRLNYGVRGKLYFAIGFPNMAGGYVARSSFFKGCIPPKDVSLVKAREIPAGECLVFEGFMDFLSAETLQVTGNADCLVLNSVANVKKAVELLDGYGRIGCFLDRDEAGQRTLATLTGQYGERVTDRSVLYDGCKDLNEYLQQTTKKEKTTI
;
A
#
# COMPACT_ATOMS: atom_id res chain seq x y z
N MET A 1 -15.35 -9.29 10.56
CA MET A 1 -15.98 -8.03 10.11
C MET A 1 -15.30 -6.89 10.84
N LEU A 2 -14.96 -5.78 10.17
CA LEU A 2 -14.40 -4.59 10.83
C LEU A 2 -15.49 -3.91 11.68
N SER A 3 -15.08 -3.26 12.76
CA SER A 3 -15.97 -2.44 13.59
C SER A 3 -16.30 -1.11 12.90
N SER A 4 -17.40 -0.44 13.32
CA SER A 4 -17.83 0.86 12.77
C SER A 4 -16.68 1.89 12.66
N PRO A 5 -15.85 2.14 13.71
CA PRO A 5 -14.76 3.10 13.59
C PRO A 5 -13.69 2.75 12.56
N LEU A 6 -13.48 1.46 12.24
CA LEU A 6 -12.54 1.06 11.20
C LEU A 6 -13.14 1.21 9.80
N THR A 7 -14.43 0.99 9.64
CA THR A 7 -15.13 1.26 8.38
C THR A 7 -15.25 2.75 8.12
N GLU A 8 -15.45 3.57 9.13
CA GLU A 8 -15.42 5.03 9.04
C GLU A 8 -14.04 5.52 8.60
N TYR A 9 -12.95 5.00 9.21
CA TYR A 9 -11.59 5.33 8.81
C TYR A 9 -11.31 4.96 7.33
N LEU A 10 -11.78 3.81 6.85
CA LEU A 10 -11.68 3.46 5.43
C LEU A 10 -12.48 4.43 4.54
N ALA A 11 -13.68 4.81 4.97
CA ALA A 11 -14.51 5.78 4.24
C ALA A 11 -13.84 7.16 4.15
N GLU A 12 -13.21 7.65 5.23
CA GLU A 12 -12.40 8.87 5.22
C GLU A 12 -11.25 8.80 4.20
N ARG A 13 -10.67 7.60 4.01
CA ARG A 13 -9.62 7.31 3.03
C ARG A 13 -10.16 7.00 1.63
N CYS A 14 -11.48 7.08 1.43
CA CYS A 14 -12.16 6.73 0.18
C CYS A 14 -11.90 5.29 -0.29
N ILE A 15 -11.60 4.38 0.64
CA ILE A 15 -11.36 2.96 0.35
C ILE A 15 -12.63 2.16 0.66
N PRO A 16 -13.24 1.47 -0.32
CA PRO A 16 -14.40 0.63 -0.09
C PRO A 16 -14.07 -0.53 0.87
N TYR A 17 -15.01 -0.85 1.78
CA TYR A 17 -14.85 -2.00 2.67
C TYR A 17 -14.57 -3.30 1.92
N ALA A 18 -15.25 -3.51 0.79
CA ALA A 18 -15.07 -4.69 -0.05
C ALA A 18 -13.62 -4.82 -0.58
N THR A 19 -12.96 -3.71 -0.91
CA THR A 19 -11.55 -3.69 -1.29
C THR A 19 -10.66 -4.06 -0.10
N ALA A 20 -10.81 -3.36 1.02
CA ALA A 20 -9.99 -3.61 2.20
C ALA A 20 -10.15 -5.03 2.76
N SER A 21 -11.37 -5.58 2.76
CA SER A 21 -11.66 -6.90 3.34
C SER A 21 -11.02 -8.08 2.59
N ARG A 22 -10.57 -7.88 1.36
CA ARG A 22 -9.83 -8.91 0.60
C ARG A 22 -8.40 -9.08 1.09
N HIS A 23 -7.83 -8.04 1.71
CA HIS A 23 -6.39 -7.97 2.03
C HIS A 23 -6.11 -7.72 3.50
N CYS A 24 -7.09 -7.23 4.24
CA CYS A 24 -6.93 -6.79 5.62
C CYS A 24 -7.80 -7.58 6.59
N CYS A 25 -7.34 -7.64 7.82
CA CYS A 25 -8.11 -8.19 8.94
C CYS A 25 -8.30 -7.13 10.04
N ARG A 26 -9.20 -7.42 10.98
CA ARG A 26 -9.28 -6.68 12.23
C ARG A 26 -8.26 -7.21 13.20
N LEU A 27 -7.39 -6.34 13.70
CA LEU A 27 -6.50 -6.63 14.82
C LEU A 27 -7.13 -6.12 16.12
N ASN A 28 -7.06 -6.97 17.16
CA ASN A 28 -7.36 -6.56 18.52
C ASN A 28 -6.06 -6.66 19.34
N TYR A 29 -5.68 -5.61 20.04
CA TYR A 29 -4.46 -5.60 20.83
C TYR A 29 -4.65 -4.83 22.13
N GLY A 30 -3.92 -5.22 23.15
CA GLY A 30 -3.98 -4.62 24.47
C GLY A 30 -2.79 -3.71 24.73
N VAL A 31 -3.03 -2.50 25.27
CA VAL A 31 -1.98 -1.61 25.77
C VAL A 31 -2.40 -1.12 27.15
N ARG A 32 -1.57 -1.40 28.15
CA ARG A 32 -1.82 -0.96 29.56
C ARG A 32 -3.24 -1.29 30.05
N GLY A 33 -3.70 -2.52 29.78
CA GLY A 33 -5.02 -2.99 30.20
C GLY A 33 -6.22 -2.47 29.39
N LYS A 34 -6.01 -1.65 28.37
CA LYS A 34 -7.04 -1.18 27.45
C LYS A 34 -6.98 -1.95 26.15
N LEU A 35 -8.15 -2.32 25.61
CA LEU A 35 -8.28 -2.97 24.31
C LEU A 35 -8.40 -1.92 23.21
N TYR A 36 -7.62 -2.13 22.17
CA TYR A 36 -7.62 -1.33 20.95
C TYR A 36 -7.86 -2.23 19.74
N PHE A 37 -8.26 -1.63 18.64
CA PHE A 37 -8.42 -2.31 17.37
C PHE A 37 -7.85 -1.46 16.22
N ALA A 38 -7.37 -2.14 15.20
CA ALA A 38 -6.82 -1.53 13.99
C ALA A 38 -7.12 -2.39 12.77
N ILE A 39 -7.00 -1.79 11.60
CA ILE A 39 -6.90 -2.52 10.34
C ILE A 39 -5.49 -3.11 10.26
N GLY A 40 -5.40 -4.42 10.10
CA GLY A 40 -4.14 -5.15 9.95
C GLY A 40 -3.92 -5.59 8.52
N PHE A 41 -2.79 -5.23 7.96
CA PHE A 41 -2.33 -5.70 6.67
C PHE A 41 -1.16 -6.68 6.89
N PRO A 42 -1.29 -7.95 6.50
CA PRO A 42 -0.29 -8.97 6.80
C PRO A 42 1.01 -8.73 6.01
N ASN A 43 2.14 -9.09 6.60
CA ASN A 43 3.43 -9.09 5.93
C ASN A 43 3.98 -10.52 5.73
N MET A 44 5.06 -10.66 4.97
CA MET A 44 5.63 -11.95 4.61
C MET A 44 6.23 -12.72 5.80
N ALA A 45 6.59 -12.04 6.89
CA ALA A 45 7.15 -12.68 8.08
C ALA A 45 6.08 -13.07 9.13
N GLY A 46 4.78 -12.93 8.81
CA GLY A 46 3.69 -13.26 9.74
C GLY A 46 3.32 -12.15 10.72
N GLY A 47 3.90 -10.98 10.61
CA GLY A 47 3.50 -9.77 11.32
C GLY A 47 2.44 -8.97 10.56
N TYR A 48 2.07 -7.80 11.10
CA TYR A 48 1.06 -6.93 10.51
C TYR A 48 1.49 -5.47 10.55
N VAL A 49 1.20 -4.73 9.48
CA VAL A 49 1.12 -3.28 9.54
C VAL A 49 -0.27 -2.89 10.03
N ALA A 50 -0.34 -2.01 11.00
CA ALA A 50 -1.59 -1.65 11.67
C ALA A 50 -1.94 -0.18 11.46
N ARG A 51 -3.21 0.11 11.16
CA ARG A 51 -3.74 1.47 10.96
C ARG A 51 -5.11 1.62 11.59
N SER A 52 -5.31 2.78 12.20
CA SER A 52 -6.62 3.33 12.56
C SER A 52 -6.52 4.85 12.53
N SER A 53 -7.60 5.57 12.82
CA SER A 53 -7.60 7.04 12.92
C SER A 53 -6.56 7.57 13.93
N PHE A 54 -6.19 6.77 14.94
CA PHE A 54 -5.32 7.18 16.03
C PHE A 54 -3.99 6.42 16.11
N PHE A 55 -3.80 5.43 15.25
CA PHE A 55 -2.64 4.55 15.34
C PHE A 55 -2.04 4.21 13.98
N LYS A 56 -0.73 4.38 13.91
CA LYS A 56 0.12 3.92 12.81
C LYS A 56 1.27 3.11 13.42
N GLY A 57 1.29 1.81 13.16
CA GLY A 57 2.30 0.95 13.78
C GLY A 57 2.45 -0.39 13.08
N CYS A 58 3.16 -1.28 13.74
CA CYS A 58 3.42 -2.64 13.27
C CYS A 58 3.32 -3.60 14.45
N ILE A 59 2.70 -4.75 14.21
CA ILE A 59 2.79 -5.92 15.09
C ILE A 59 3.90 -6.81 14.52
N PRO A 60 4.96 -7.06 15.32
CA PRO A 60 6.13 -7.80 14.85
C PRO A 60 5.81 -9.22 14.37
N PRO A 61 6.70 -9.80 13.55
CA PRO A 61 7.91 -9.20 12.95
C PRO A 61 7.60 -8.19 11.84
N LYS A 62 8.52 -7.23 11.62
CA LYS A 62 8.42 -6.24 10.53
C LYS A 62 8.93 -6.85 9.24
N ASP A 63 8.18 -6.65 8.16
CA ASP A 63 8.54 -7.11 6.82
C ASP A 63 7.79 -6.38 5.72
N VAL A 64 8.16 -6.62 4.47
CA VAL A 64 7.40 -6.30 3.29
C VAL A 64 6.15 -7.18 3.18
N SER A 65 5.18 -6.75 2.40
CA SER A 65 4.01 -7.56 2.06
C SER A 65 3.98 -7.80 0.55
N LEU A 66 3.69 -9.03 0.13
CA LEU A 66 3.56 -9.39 -1.29
C LEU A 66 2.16 -9.95 -1.53
N VAL A 67 1.40 -9.26 -2.35
CA VAL A 67 0.09 -9.69 -2.85
C VAL A 67 0.27 -10.21 -4.27
N LYS A 68 0.01 -11.49 -4.47
CA LYS A 68 0.13 -12.14 -5.77
C LYS A 68 -1.06 -11.84 -6.66
N ALA A 69 -0.80 -11.66 -7.95
CA ALA A 69 -1.83 -11.60 -8.98
C ALA A 69 -2.63 -12.90 -9.04
N ARG A 70 -3.82 -12.84 -9.61
CA ARG A 70 -4.68 -14.02 -9.78
C ARG A 70 -4.16 -14.95 -10.88
N GLU A 71 -3.55 -14.37 -11.91
CA GLU A 71 -2.97 -15.10 -13.04
C GLU A 71 -1.45 -15.18 -12.88
N ILE A 72 -0.89 -16.36 -13.11
CA ILE A 72 0.54 -16.64 -12.94
C ILE A 72 1.11 -17.11 -14.29
N PRO A 73 2.31 -16.63 -14.69
CA PRO A 73 3.17 -15.68 -13.97
C PRO A 73 2.79 -14.22 -14.23
N ALA A 74 2.82 -13.40 -13.19
CA ALA A 74 2.78 -11.95 -13.36
C ALA A 74 4.12 -11.48 -13.93
N GLY A 75 4.12 -10.84 -15.10
CA GLY A 75 5.34 -10.27 -15.72
C GLY A 75 5.74 -8.93 -15.11
N GLU A 76 4.88 -8.35 -14.27
CA GLU A 76 5.01 -7.03 -13.65
C GLU A 76 4.79 -7.10 -12.15
N CYS A 77 5.56 -6.29 -11.41
CA CYS A 77 5.34 -6.04 -9.99
C CYS A 77 5.14 -4.53 -9.76
N LEU A 78 4.08 -4.18 -9.04
CA LEU A 78 3.85 -2.81 -8.59
C LEU A 78 4.37 -2.65 -7.17
N VAL A 79 5.15 -1.61 -6.94
CA VAL A 79 5.77 -1.32 -5.63
C VAL A 79 5.08 -0.13 -4.99
N PHE A 80 4.64 -0.30 -3.75
CA PHE A 80 3.97 0.72 -2.95
C PHE A 80 4.76 0.99 -1.66
N GLU A 81 4.75 2.23 -1.19
CA GLU A 81 5.38 2.54 0.09
C GLU A 81 4.55 2.03 1.27
N GLY A 82 3.23 2.22 1.22
CA GLY A 82 2.29 1.82 2.24
C GLY A 82 1.07 1.06 1.71
N PHE A 83 0.42 0.28 2.57
CA PHE A 83 -0.74 -0.51 2.14
C PHE A 83 -1.99 0.34 1.85
N MET A 84 -2.08 1.58 2.35
CA MET A 84 -3.17 2.49 1.98
C MET A 84 -3.08 2.88 0.50
N ASP A 85 -1.88 3.07 -0.03
CA ASP A 85 -1.67 3.35 -1.46
C ASP A 85 -1.95 2.11 -2.31
N PHE A 86 -1.57 0.92 -1.86
CA PHE A 86 -1.97 -0.33 -2.49
C PHE A 86 -3.50 -0.47 -2.55
N LEU A 87 -4.22 -0.24 -1.44
CA LEU A 87 -5.69 -0.30 -1.42
C LEU A 87 -6.32 0.80 -2.30
N SER A 88 -5.66 1.94 -2.42
CA SER A 88 -6.08 3.01 -3.34
C SER A 88 -5.91 2.60 -4.80
N ALA A 89 -4.80 1.94 -5.14
CA ALA A 89 -4.57 1.38 -6.48
C ALA A 89 -5.60 0.31 -6.85
N GLU A 90 -5.96 -0.57 -5.90
CA GLU A 90 -7.03 -1.54 -6.04
C GLU A 90 -8.40 -0.86 -6.26
N THR A 91 -8.68 0.23 -5.52
CA THR A 91 -9.92 1.00 -5.66
C THR A 91 -10.01 1.70 -7.01
N LEU A 92 -8.90 2.25 -7.49
CA LEU A 92 -8.78 2.89 -8.80
C LEU A 92 -8.67 1.88 -9.96
N GLN A 93 -8.57 0.58 -9.66
CA GLN A 93 -8.42 -0.51 -10.63
C GLN A 93 -7.16 -0.37 -11.52
N VAL A 94 -6.08 0.19 -10.98
CA VAL A 94 -4.82 0.40 -11.71
C VAL A 94 -3.77 -0.70 -11.44
N THR A 95 -4.11 -1.72 -10.66
CA THR A 95 -3.22 -2.85 -10.36
C THR A 95 -3.15 -3.87 -11.50
N GLY A 96 -4.21 -3.99 -12.33
CA GLY A 96 -4.26 -4.94 -13.43
C GLY A 96 -4.02 -6.39 -12.98
N ASN A 97 -3.16 -7.09 -13.70
CA ASN A 97 -2.68 -8.45 -13.38
C ASN A 97 -1.22 -8.44 -12.89
N ALA A 98 -0.81 -7.42 -12.15
CA ALA A 98 0.52 -7.32 -11.57
C ALA A 98 0.55 -7.88 -10.14
N ASP A 99 1.68 -8.45 -9.74
CA ASP A 99 1.96 -8.66 -8.32
C ASP A 99 2.15 -7.31 -7.64
N CYS A 100 1.78 -7.20 -6.36
CA CYS A 100 1.90 -5.95 -5.62
C CYS A 100 2.79 -6.14 -4.40
N LEU A 101 3.91 -5.43 -4.36
CA LEU A 101 4.87 -5.42 -3.25
C LEU A 101 4.70 -4.14 -2.45
N VAL A 102 4.35 -4.27 -1.18
CA VAL A 102 4.24 -3.14 -0.26
C VAL A 102 5.44 -3.12 0.67
N LEU A 103 6.20 -2.04 0.64
CA LEU A 103 7.43 -1.90 1.43
C LEU A 103 7.14 -1.85 2.94
N ASN A 104 6.00 -1.29 3.34
CA ASN A 104 5.61 -1.03 4.74
C ASN A 104 6.55 -0.07 5.49
N SER A 105 7.75 0.15 4.97
CA SER A 105 8.75 1.12 5.41
C SER A 105 9.83 1.22 4.34
N VAL A 106 10.34 2.41 4.06
CA VAL A 106 11.50 2.62 3.17
C VAL A 106 12.76 1.86 3.61
N ALA A 107 12.87 1.50 4.90
CA ALA A 107 13.96 0.67 5.40
C ALA A 107 13.98 -0.74 4.80
N ASN A 108 12.86 -1.21 4.26
CA ASN A 108 12.73 -2.54 3.67
C ASN A 108 13.11 -2.59 2.18
N VAL A 109 13.59 -1.49 1.58
CA VAL A 109 13.93 -1.43 0.15
C VAL A 109 14.96 -2.49 -0.25
N LYS A 110 15.93 -2.80 0.60
CA LYS A 110 16.92 -3.86 0.31
C LYS A 110 16.28 -5.22 0.12
N LYS A 111 15.31 -5.56 0.96
CA LYS A 111 14.56 -6.82 0.84
C LYS A 111 13.64 -6.82 -0.39
N ALA A 112 13.06 -5.67 -0.73
CA ALA A 112 12.28 -5.51 -1.94
C ALA A 112 13.12 -5.80 -3.19
N VAL A 113 14.37 -5.33 -3.24
CA VAL A 113 15.31 -5.60 -4.33
C VAL A 113 15.42 -7.12 -4.58
N GLU A 114 15.66 -7.93 -3.54
CA GLU A 114 15.78 -9.39 -3.70
C GLU A 114 14.50 -10.04 -4.28
N LEU A 115 13.33 -9.51 -3.95
CA LEU A 115 12.04 -10.03 -4.42
C LEU A 115 11.70 -9.61 -5.86
N LEU A 116 12.27 -8.50 -6.32
CA LEU A 116 11.96 -7.92 -7.63
C LEU A 116 12.80 -8.48 -8.79
N ASP A 117 13.83 -9.26 -8.51
CA ASP A 117 14.75 -9.79 -9.53
C ASP A 117 14.05 -10.54 -10.67
N GLY A 118 13.00 -11.30 -10.34
CA GLY A 118 12.25 -12.12 -11.30
C GLY A 118 11.28 -11.37 -12.22
N TYR A 119 11.04 -10.07 -11.99
CA TYR A 119 10.04 -9.31 -12.77
C TYR A 119 10.65 -8.56 -13.92
N GLY A 120 10.02 -8.68 -15.09
CA GLY A 120 10.42 -7.94 -16.30
C GLY A 120 10.06 -6.46 -16.27
N ARG A 121 9.01 -6.09 -15.53
CA ARG A 121 8.56 -4.71 -15.34
C ARG A 121 8.28 -4.43 -13.86
N ILE A 122 8.64 -3.23 -13.41
CA ILE A 122 8.47 -2.77 -12.03
C ILE A 122 7.85 -1.38 -12.08
N GLY A 123 6.59 -1.25 -11.66
CA GLY A 123 5.89 0.03 -11.57
C GLY A 123 5.91 0.58 -10.15
N CYS A 124 6.44 1.77 -9.94
CA CYS A 124 6.63 2.36 -8.61
C CYS A 124 5.57 3.41 -8.29
N PHE A 125 4.73 3.14 -7.29
CA PHE A 125 3.77 4.07 -6.68
C PHE A 125 4.31 4.48 -5.30
N LEU A 126 5.29 5.39 -5.27
CA LEU A 126 5.99 5.82 -4.07
C LEU A 126 5.56 7.25 -3.68
N ASP A 127 5.69 7.59 -2.40
CA ASP A 127 5.39 8.94 -1.92
C ASP A 127 6.23 9.97 -2.67
N ARG A 128 5.66 11.13 -2.97
CA ARG A 128 6.33 12.24 -3.67
C ARG A 128 7.16 13.10 -2.70
N ASP A 129 7.78 12.47 -1.74
CA ASP A 129 8.72 13.09 -0.82
C ASP A 129 10.16 12.59 -1.04
N GLU A 130 11.08 13.10 -0.27
CA GLU A 130 12.51 12.77 -0.40
C GLU A 130 12.79 11.26 -0.16
N ALA A 131 12.02 10.61 0.71
CA ALA A 131 12.20 9.19 1.01
C ALA A 131 11.73 8.31 -0.16
N GLY A 132 10.58 8.64 -0.75
CA GLY A 132 10.07 7.96 -1.95
C GLY A 132 11.00 8.16 -3.15
N GLN A 133 11.52 9.38 -3.35
CA GLN A 133 12.48 9.66 -4.43
C GLN A 133 13.78 8.87 -4.26
N ARG A 134 14.33 8.76 -3.04
CA ARG A 134 15.52 7.92 -2.78
C ARG A 134 15.24 6.44 -3.04
N THR A 135 14.06 5.97 -2.68
CA THR A 135 13.62 4.60 -2.96
C THR A 135 13.54 4.33 -4.46
N LEU A 136 12.91 5.24 -5.22
CA LEU A 136 12.83 5.16 -6.67
C LEU A 136 14.23 5.14 -7.31
N ALA A 137 15.12 6.04 -6.88
CA ALA A 137 16.50 6.08 -7.36
C ALA A 137 17.26 4.77 -7.09
N THR A 138 17.06 4.17 -5.91
CA THR A 138 17.66 2.87 -5.55
C THR A 138 17.18 1.76 -6.49
N LEU A 139 15.86 1.67 -6.73
CA LEU A 139 15.29 0.65 -7.62
C LEU A 139 15.70 0.88 -9.08
N THR A 140 15.72 2.13 -9.54
CA THR A 140 16.17 2.48 -10.89
C THR A 140 17.67 2.18 -11.07
N GLY A 141 18.50 2.43 -10.07
CA GLY A 141 19.92 2.08 -10.09
C GLY A 141 20.15 0.58 -10.20
N GLN A 142 19.29 -0.23 -9.62
CA GLN A 142 19.39 -1.70 -9.65
C GLN A 142 18.81 -2.32 -10.92
N TYR A 143 17.69 -1.80 -11.42
CA TYR A 143 16.88 -2.46 -12.46
C TYR A 143 16.79 -1.69 -13.78
N GLY A 144 17.30 -0.46 -13.81
CA GLY A 144 17.35 0.35 -15.03
C GLY A 144 15.99 0.55 -15.67
N GLU A 145 15.90 0.27 -16.96
CA GLU A 145 14.69 0.47 -17.78
C GLU A 145 13.49 -0.41 -17.39
N ARG A 146 13.69 -1.41 -16.55
CA ARG A 146 12.56 -2.20 -16.00
C ARG A 146 11.70 -1.40 -15.03
N VAL A 147 12.23 -0.30 -14.45
CA VAL A 147 11.53 0.54 -13.50
C VAL A 147 10.79 1.66 -14.20
N THR A 148 9.52 1.82 -13.86
CA THR A 148 8.67 2.93 -14.31
C THR A 148 8.14 3.67 -13.09
N ASP A 149 8.38 4.98 -13.02
CA ASP A 149 7.72 5.85 -12.04
C ASP A 149 6.25 6.04 -12.40
N ARG A 150 5.37 5.60 -11.53
CA ARG A 150 3.91 5.75 -11.65
C ARG A 150 3.37 6.95 -10.85
N SER A 151 4.23 7.69 -10.14
CA SER A 151 3.82 8.85 -9.34
C SER A 151 3.24 9.99 -10.19
N VAL A 152 3.48 9.97 -11.49
CA VAL A 152 2.86 10.91 -12.46
C VAL A 152 1.32 10.84 -12.45
N LEU A 153 0.73 9.70 -12.04
CA LEU A 153 -0.71 9.53 -11.93
C LEU A 153 -1.32 10.47 -10.87
N TYR A 154 -0.58 10.74 -9.81
CA TYR A 154 -1.01 11.57 -8.68
C TYR A 154 -0.19 12.86 -8.56
N ASP A 155 0.11 13.48 -9.69
CA ASP A 155 0.78 14.78 -9.71
C ASP A 155 -0.02 15.81 -8.92
N GLY A 156 0.68 16.62 -8.10
CA GLY A 156 0.06 17.57 -7.18
C GLY A 156 -0.47 16.97 -5.85
N CYS A 157 -0.36 15.65 -5.65
CA CYS A 157 -0.66 14.98 -4.39
C CYS A 157 0.61 14.37 -3.81
N LYS A 158 0.64 14.17 -2.48
CA LYS A 158 1.78 13.55 -1.81
C LYS A 158 1.90 12.05 -2.15
N ASP A 159 0.77 11.36 -2.14
CA ASP A 159 0.67 9.91 -2.31
C ASP A 159 -0.62 9.54 -3.09
N LEU A 160 -0.74 8.27 -3.46
CA LEU A 160 -1.87 7.78 -4.23
C LEU A 160 -3.20 7.82 -3.45
N ASN A 161 -3.15 7.66 -2.12
CA ASN A 161 -4.36 7.76 -1.31
C ASN A 161 -4.90 9.20 -1.24
N GLU A 162 -4.03 10.20 -1.16
CA GLU A 162 -4.44 11.60 -1.25
C GLU A 162 -5.12 11.90 -2.59
N TYR A 163 -4.56 11.41 -3.69
CA TYR A 163 -5.16 11.54 -5.02
C TYR A 163 -6.56 10.91 -5.09
N LEU A 164 -6.72 9.68 -4.57
CA LEU A 164 -8.03 9.01 -4.50
C LEU A 164 -9.04 9.86 -3.72
N GLN A 165 -8.64 10.42 -2.57
CA GLN A 165 -9.52 11.27 -1.77
C GLN A 165 -9.92 12.55 -2.49
N GLN A 166 -8.99 13.20 -3.20
CA GLN A 166 -9.27 14.43 -3.93
C GLN A 166 -10.20 14.18 -5.13
N THR A 167 -9.98 13.12 -5.89
CA THR A 167 -10.81 12.77 -7.05
C THR A 167 -12.23 12.39 -6.63
N THR A 168 -12.38 11.57 -5.59
CA THR A 168 -13.68 11.18 -5.04
C THR A 168 -14.50 12.38 -4.50
N LYS A 169 -13.81 13.37 -3.90
CA LYS A 169 -14.49 14.59 -3.43
C LYS A 169 -14.99 15.47 -4.58
N LYS A 170 -14.18 15.61 -5.64
CA LYS A 170 -14.57 16.39 -6.83
C LYS A 170 -15.80 15.81 -7.52
N GLU A 171 -15.87 14.49 -7.66
CA GLU A 171 -17.03 13.80 -8.24
C GLU A 171 -18.32 14.06 -7.47
N LYS A 172 -18.25 14.06 -6.12
CA LYS A 172 -19.41 14.35 -5.25
C LYS A 172 -19.89 15.81 -5.30
N THR A 173 -19.03 16.74 -5.69
CA THR A 173 -19.36 18.18 -5.75
C THR A 173 -19.95 18.56 -7.12
N THR A 174 -19.82 17.71 -8.12
CA THR A 174 -20.28 17.97 -9.50
C THR A 174 -21.69 17.41 -9.76
N ILE A 175 -22.32 16.76 -8.78
CA ILE A 175 -23.72 16.27 -8.78
C ILE A 175 -24.59 17.21 -7.95
#